data_8ac0cfe7274927b837d62d4bfb88010a
#
_entry.id   8ac0cfe7274927b837d62d4bfb88010a
#
_cell.length_a   1.000
_cell.length_b   1.000
_cell.length_c   1.000
_cell.angle_alpha   90.00
_cell.angle_beta   90.00
_cell.angle_gamma   90.00
#
_symmetry.space_group_name_H-M   'P 1'
#
loop_
_entity.id
_entity.type
_entity.pdbx_description
1 polymer ?
#
loop_
_entity_poly.entity_id
_entity_poly.type
_entity_poly.pdbx_seq_one_letter_code
_entity_poly.pdbx_strand_id
1 'polypeptide(L)'
;MSMNEETLSRMQHVCLLGMHAAFKASQENFTLDKMTNDEFTSWLITNEWDDRCNRTIERLVKAAGFRYEASLEHIDYDVDRELDRNLIQRLADLDFMSEGRNLFIVGSTGTGKSYIATALGYRACQKGHRVLYANTARLMAQLKVAKAKGSILQELKKIERTELLILDDFGLQPLDTTARNLLMDIIKTDMGRNQPSSHHKYP
;
A
#
# COMPACT_ATOMS: atom_id res chain seq x y z
N MET A 1 20.57 -8.23 36.84
CA MET A 1 20.25 -8.26 35.39
C MET A 1 21.49 -8.75 34.66
N SER A 2 21.38 -9.78 33.85
CA SER A 2 22.50 -10.17 33.00
C SER A 2 22.73 -9.13 31.90
N MET A 3 23.95 -9.08 31.34
CA MET A 3 24.29 -8.16 30.26
C MET A 3 23.31 -8.33 29.06
N ASN A 4 22.88 -9.56 28.80
CA ASN A 4 21.93 -9.87 27.73
C ASN A 4 20.52 -9.35 28.01
N GLU A 5 20.02 -9.42 29.27
CA GLU A 5 18.74 -8.87 29.68
C GLU A 5 18.71 -7.33 29.53
N GLU A 6 19.82 -6.70 29.91
CA GLU A 6 19.97 -5.25 29.75
C GLU A 6 19.98 -4.85 28.27
N THR A 7 20.67 -5.61 27.41
CA THR A 7 20.69 -5.39 25.96
C THR A 7 19.30 -5.53 25.35
N LEU A 8 18.55 -6.58 25.70
CA LEU A 8 17.17 -6.79 25.25
C LEU A 8 16.26 -5.62 25.68
N SER A 9 16.37 -5.20 26.95
CA SER A 9 15.59 -4.08 27.48
C SER A 9 15.89 -2.78 26.72
N ARG A 10 17.16 -2.49 26.42
CA ARG A 10 17.58 -1.32 25.65
C ARG A 10 17.07 -1.37 24.21
N MET A 11 17.17 -2.51 23.53
CA MET A 11 16.62 -2.69 22.17
C MET A 11 15.12 -2.38 22.12
N GLN A 12 14.36 -2.87 23.10
CA GLN A 12 12.94 -2.61 23.22
C GLN A 12 12.64 -1.13 23.45
N HIS A 13 13.39 -0.48 24.34
CA HIS A 13 13.24 0.93 24.67
C HIS A 13 13.48 1.86 23.47
N VAL A 14 14.46 1.53 22.62
CA VAL A 14 14.78 2.29 21.39
C VAL A 14 14.02 1.78 20.15
N CYS A 15 13.00 0.94 20.37
CA CYS A 15 12.11 0.43 19.30
C CYS A 15 12.84 -0.38 18.21
N LEU A 16 13.89 -1.13 18.55
CA LEU A 16 14.55 -2.10 17.68
C LEU A 16 13.91 -3.48 17.84
N LEU A 17 12.66 -3.62 17.42
CA LEU A 17 11.83 -4.79 17.73
C LEU A 17 12.27 -6.03 16.94
N GLY A 18 12.69 -5.87 15.69
CA GLY A 18 13.24 -6.94 14.87
C GLY A 18 14.55 -7.49 15.43
N MET A 19 15.50 -6.60 15.79
CA MET A 19 16.74 -6.97 16.47
C MET A 19 16.46 -7.65 17.81
N HIS A 20 15.54 -7.12 18.60
CA HIS A 20 15.15 -7.69 19.88
C HIS A 20 14.67 -9.14 19.72
N ALA A 21 13.74 -9.39 18.78
CA ALA A 21 13.20 -10.73 18.51
C ALA A 21 14.31 -11.69 18.03
N ALA A 22 15.15 -11.23 17.09
CA ALA A 22 16.26 -12.01 16.56
C ALA A 22 17.29 -12.35 17.64
N PHE A 23 17.72 -11.36 18.44
CA PHE A 23 18.68 -11.57 19.52
C PHE A 23 18.15 -12.54 20.57
N LYS A 24 16.87 -12.42 20.96
CA LYS A 24 16.22 -13.37 21.89
C LYS A 24 16.20 -14.79 21.31
N ALA A 25 15.79 -14.95 20.05
CA ALA A 25 15.77 -16.25 19.39
C ALA A 25 17.17 -16.88 19.27
N SER A 26 18.23 -16.07 19.07
CA SER A 26 19.60 -16.57 18.99
C SER A 26 20.10 -17.15 20.32
N GLN A 27 19.67 -16.60 21.44
CA GLN A 27 19.98 -17.11 22.78
C GLN A 27 19.28 -18.45 23.06
N GLU A 28 18.01 -18.56 22.65
CA GLU A 28 17.20 -19.78 22.84
C GLU A 28 17.69 -20.94 21.98
N ASN A 29 18.18 -20.66 20.76
CA ASN A 29 18.57 -21.67 19.78
C ASN A 29 20.09 -21.95 19.71
N PHE A 30 20.90 -21.33 20.58
CA PHE A 30 22.37 -21.46 20.59
C PHE A 30 23.01 -21.23 19.21
N THR A 31 22.46 -20.32 18.41
CA THR A 31 22.93 -20.01 17.06
C THR A 31 24.18 -19.11 17.05
N LEU A 32 24.46 -18.44 18.17
CA LEU A 32 25.61 -17.55 18.36
C LEU A 32 26.94 -18.25 18.09
N ASP A 33 27.08 -19.51 18.51
CA ASP A 33 28.35 -20.28 18.39
C ASP A 33 28.66 -20.68 16.93
N LYS A 34 27.71 -20.49 16.01
CA LYS A 34 27.85 -20.93 14.61
C LYS A 34 28.10 -19.76 13.64
N MET A 35 28.06 -18.53 14.11
CA MET A 35 28.17 -17.32 13.29
C MET A 35 29.41 -16.53 13.70
N THR A 36 30.09 -15.92 12.73
CA THR A 36 31.09 -14.89 13.00
C THR A 36 30.41 -13.62 13.52
N ASN A 37 31.16 -12.73 14.15
CA ASN A 37 30.62 -11.45 14.65
C ASN A 37 30.01 -10.61 13.54
N ASP A 38 30.59 -10.63 12.34
CA ASP A 38 30.11 -9.86 11.19
C ASP A 38 28.78 -10.46 10.65
N GLU A 39 28.70 -11.78 10.54
CA GLU A 39 27.47 -12.48 10.14
C GLU A 39 26.34 -12.23 11.14
N PHE A 40 26.63 -12.29 12.43
CA PHE A 40 25.64 -12.05 13.46
C PHE A 40 25.14 -10.60 13.45
N THR A 41 26.05 -9.64 13.30
CA THR A 41 25.69 -8.22 13.20
C THR A 41 24.82 -7.95 11.97
N SER A 42 25.25 -8.49 10.82
CA SER A 42 24.48 -8.38 9.57
C SER A 42 23.08 -9.00 9.70
N TRP A 43 22.98 -10.17 10.33
CA TRP A 43 21.71 -10.84 10.56
C TRP A 43 20.79 -10.05 11.47
N LEU A 44 21.28 -9.45 12.55
CA LEU A 44 20.48 -8.58 13.43
C LEU A 44 19.93 -7.37 12.69
N ILE A 45 20.78 -6.69 11.91
CA ILE A 45 20.38 -5.52 11.12
C ILE A 45 19.33 -5.89 10.08
N THR A 46 19.49 -7.01 9.39
CA THR A 46 18.53 -7.51 8.41
C THR A 46 17.17 -7.76 9.05
N ASN A 47 17.13 -8.44 10.21
CA ASN A 47 15.87 -8.68 10.91
C ASN A 47 15.16 -7.38 11.34
N GLU A 48 15.90 -6.37 11.78
CA GLU A 48 15.33 -5.06 12.11
C GLU A 48 14.81 -4.36 10.87
N TRP A 49 15.55 -4.40 9.77
CA TRP A 49 15.15 -3.82 8.50
C TRP A 49 13.84 -4.44 8.00
N ASP A 50 13.77 -5.76 7.95
CA ASP A 50 12.60 -6.51 7.50
C ASP A 50 11.38 -6.23 8.38
N ASP A 51 11.55 -6.18 9.70
CA ASP A 51 10.49 -5.85 10.64
C ASP A 51 9.95 -4.43 10.41
N ARG A 52 10.82 -3.45 10.20
CA ARG A 52 10.42 -2.07 9.88
C ARG A 52 9.69 -1.96 8.55
N CYS A 53 10.19 -2.67 7.53
CA CYS A 53 9.53 -2.74 6.23
C CYS A 53 8.13 -3.34 6.36
N ASN A 54 8.01 -4.48 7.04
CA ASN A 54 6.74 -5.17 7.23
C ASN A 54 5.73 -4.30 8.00
N ARG A 55 6.12 -3.67 9.11
CA ARG A 55 5.26 -2.74 9.85
C ARG A 55 4.83 -1.54 9.02
N THR A 56 5.70 -1.07 8.13
CA THR A 56 5.35 0.03 7.21
C THR A 56 4.31 -0.42 6.20
N ILE A 57 4.50 -1.60 5.59
CA ILE A 57 3.55 -2.20 4.65
C ILE A 57 2.18 -2.42 5.33
N GLU A 58 2.16 -3.04 6.51
CA GLU A 58 0.94 -3.26 7.27
C GLU A 58 0.17 -1.97 7.55
N ARG A 59 0.89 -0.92 7.93
CA ARG A 59 0.31 0.42 8.16
C ARG A 59 -0.28 0.99 6.87
N LEU A 60 0.41 0.85 5.73
CA LEU A 60 -0.06 1.33 4.42
C LEU A 60 -1.31 0.55 3.98
N VAL A 61 -1.28 -0.77 4.09
CA VAL A 61 -2.43 -1.65 3.77
C VAL A 61 -3.64 -1.29 4.63
N LYS A 62 -3.45 -1.13 5.94
CA LYS A 62 -4.52 -0.72 6.85
C LYS A 62 -5.09 0.66 6.51
N ALA A 63 -4.22 1.60 6.15
CA ALA A 63 -4.62 2.96 5.79
C ALA A 63 -5.33 3.04 4.43
N ALA A 64 -5.04 2.12 3.50
CA ALA A 64 -5.65 2.07 2.17
C ALA A 64 -7.15 1.80 2.21
N GLY A 65 -7.67 1.11 3.24
CA GLY A 65 -9.10 0.85 3.41
C GLY A 65 -9.66 -0.17 2.44
N PHE A 66 -8.86 -1.17 2.05
CA PHE A 66 -9.32 -2.26 1.18
C PHE A 66 -10.52 -3.00 1.78
N ARG A 67 -11.41 -3.47 0.93
CA ARG A 67 -12.62 -4.18 1.33
C ARG A 67 -12.32 -5.63 1.77
N TYR A 68 -11.28 -6.23 1.19
CA TYR A 68 -10.81 -7.58 1.46
C TYR A 68 -9.34 -7.70 1.06
N GLU A 69 -8.69 -8.76 1.50
CA GLU A 69 -7.33 -9.08 1.10
C GLU A 69 -7.32 -9.66 -0.32
N ALA A 70 -6.38 -9.24 -1.13
CA ALA A 70 -6.20 -9.75 -2.48
C ALA A 70 -4.71 -9.78 -2.84
N SER A 71 -4.30 -10.81 -3.57
CA SER A 71 -2.93 -11.00 -4.02
C SER A 71 -2.91 -11.35 -5.52
N LEU A 72 -1.91 -10.84 -6.23
CA LEU A 72 -1.72 -11.14 -7.65
C LEU A 72 -1.37 -12.61 -7.88
N GLU A 73 -0.73 -13.26 -6.90
CA GLU A 73 -0.34 -14.67 -6.93
C GLU A 73 -1.55 -15.61 -6.87
N HIS A 74 -2.67 -15.14 -6.29
CA HIS A 74 -3.91 -15.92 -6.17
C HIS A 74 -4.92 -15.64 -7.28
N ILE A 75 -4.51 -14.95 -8.35
CA ILE A 75 -5.37 -14.78 -9.51
C ILE A 75 -5.47 -16.11 -10.26
N ASP A 76 -6.69 -16.61 -10.38
CA ASP A 76 -6.99 -17.79 -11.18
C ASP A 76 -7.06 -17.40 -12.66
N TYR A 77 -6.14 -17.91 -13.46
CA TYR A 77 -6.06 -17.67 -14.90
C TYR A 77 -6.74 -18.77 -15.74
N ASP A 78 -7.14 -19.88 -15.11
CA ASP A 78 -7.76 -21.03 -15.81
C ASP A 78 -9.26 -20.80 -16.07
N VAL A 79 -9.85 -19.80 -15.40
CA VAL A 79 -11.24 -19.40 -15.67
C VAL A 79 -11.29 -18.60 -16.97
N ASP A 80 -12.22 -18.99 -17.87
CA ASP A 80 -12.44 -18.34 -19.17
C ASP A 80 -12.90 -16.87 -19.02
N ARG A 81 -11.94 -15.98 -18.79
CA ARG A 81 -12.12 -14.54 -18.59
C ARG A 81 -11.27 -13.71 -19.56
N GLU A 82 -10.59 -14.36 -20.51
CA GLU A 82 -9.65 -13.71 -21.43
C GLU A 82 -8.62 -12.81 -20.72
N LEU A 83 -8.21 -13.20 -19.48
CA LEU A 83 -7.28 -12.41 -18.68
C LEU A 83 -5.83 -12.74 -19.07
N ASP A 84 -5.16 -11.79 -19.71
CA ASP A 84 -3.75 -11.94 -20.10
C ASP A 84 -2.82 -11.86 -18.88
N ARG A 85 -2.20 -13.01 -18.54
CA ARG A 85 -1.23 -13.13 -17.45
C ARG A 85 -0.03 -12.19 -17.62
N ASN A 86 0.45 -12.02 -18.87
CA ASN A 86 1.60 -11.14 -19.12
C ASN A 86 1.23 -9.67 -18.90
N LEU A 87 -0.01 -9.29 -19.21
CA LEU A 87 -0.51 -7.95 -18.92
C LEU A 87 -0.57 -7.70 -17.41
N ILE A 88 -1.11 -8.64 -16.65
CA ILE A 88 -1.17 -8.52 -15.19
C ILE A 88 0.22 -8.44 -14.57
N GLN A 89 1.19 -9.24 -15.06
CA GLN A 89 2.57 -9.15 -14.58
C GLN A 89 3.21 -7.80 -14.88
N ARG A 90 3.03 -7.24 -16.07
CA ARG A 90 3.50 -5.87 -16.41
C ARG A 90 2.84 -4.81 -15.52
N LEU A 91 1.54 -4.95 -15.23
CA LEU A 91 0.85 -4.03 -14.30
C LEU A 91 1.36 -4.15 -12.86
N ALA A 92 1.84 -5.33 -12.43
CA ALA A 92 2.45 -5.56 -11.12
C ALA A 92 3.75 -4.79 -10.90
N ASP A 93 4.43 -4.36 -11.97
CA ASP A 93 5.59 -3.48 -11.88
C ASP A 93 5.22 -2.05 -11.50
N LEU A 94 3.96 -1.66 -11.70
CA LEU A 94 3.38 -0.36 -11.36
C LEU A 94 3.95 0.82 -12.17
N ASP A 95 4.55 0.56 -13.33
CA ASP A 95 5.14 1.59 -14.19
C ASP A 95 4.10 2.64 -14.62
N PHE A 96 2.83 2.25 -14.73
CA PHE A 96 1.74 3.17 -15.03
C PHE A 96 1.62 4.30 -13.99
N MET A 97 2.01 4.06 -12.72
CA MET A 97 2.01 5.09 -11.68
C MET A 97 3.13 6.10 -11.91
N SER A 98 4.37 5.63 -12.20
CA SER A 98 5.52 6.49 -12.46
C SER A 98 5.36 7.33 -13.73
N GLU A 99 4.64 6.79 -14.72
CA GLU A 99 4.33 7.47 -15.97
C GLU A 99 3.06 8.34 -15.90
N GLY A 100 2.40 8.38 -14.74
CA GLY A 100 1.19 9.15 -14.52
C GLY A 100 0.00 8.69 -15.35
N ARG A 101 -0.05 7.42 -15.70
CA ARG A 101 -1.15 6.85 -16.49
C ARG A 101 -2.27 6.34 -15.61
N ASN A 102 -3.51 6.53 -16.06
CA ASN A 102 -4.68 5.96 -15.43
C ASN A 102 -4.94 4.54 -15.97
N LEU A 103 -5.33 3.64 -15.06
CA LEU A 103 -5.73 2.28 -15.40
C LEU A 103 -7.24 2.13 -15.27
N PHE A 104 -7.90 1.67 -16.33
CA PHE A 104 -9.32 1.33 -16.32
C PHE A 104 -9.49 -0.19 -16.43
N ILE A 105 -10.17 -0.79 -15.45
CA ILE A 105 -10.51 -2.22 -15.46
C ILE A 105 -11.99 -2.35 -15.78
N VAL A 106 -12.30 -2.82 -16.98
CA VAL A 106 -13.67 -2.90 -17.51
C VAL A 106 -14.05 -4.38 -17.74
N GLY A 107 -15.29 -4.72 -17.55
CA GLY A 107 -15.82 -6.07 -17.75
C GLY A 107 -17.16 -6.29 -17.06
N SER A 108 -17.77 -7.44 -17.27
CA SER A 108 -19.04 -7.83 -16.67
C SER A 108 -18.99 -7.93 -15.15
N THR A 109 -20.14 -7.90 -14.49
CA THR A 109 -20.21 -8.11 -13.03
C THR A 109 -19.73 -9.51 -12.67
N GLY A 110 -18.97 -9.64 -11.58
CA GLY A 110 -18.46 -10.94 -11.12
C GLY A 110 -17.15 -11.41 -11.76
N THR A 111 -16.59 -10.69 -12.75
CA THR A 111 -15.34 -11.10 -13.44
C THR A 111 -14.05 -10.82 -12.67
N GLY A 112 -14.12 -10.39 -11.42
CA GLY A 112 -12.93 -10.17 -10.57
C GLY A 112 -12.24 -8.80 -10.72
N LYS A 113 -12.88 -7.80 -11.36
CA LYS A 113 -12.31 -6.44 -11.54
C LYS A 113 -11.82 -5.82 -10.23
N SER A 114 -12.69 -5.80 -9.22
CA SER A 114 -12.36 -5.23 -7.91
C SER A 114 -11.25 -6.03 -7.21
N TYR A 115 -11.17 -7.36 -7.46
CA TYR A 115 -10.10 -8.19 -6.94
C TYR A 115 -8.75 -7.78 -7.56
N ILE A 116 -8.68 -7.64 -8.87
CA ILE A 116 -7.46 -7.22 -9.58
C ILE A 116 -7.03 -5.83 -9.13
N ALA A 117 -7.97 -4.87 -9.04
CA ALA A 117 -7.68 -3.52 -8.56
C ALA A 117 -7.13 -3.54 -7.12
N THR A 118 -7.74 -4.33 -6.23
CA THR A 118 -7.28 -4.50 -4.85
C THR A 118 -5.90 -5.15 -4.80
N ALA A 119 -5.63 -6.20 -5.58
CA ALA A 119 -4.34 -6.88 -5.63
C ALA A 119 -3.21 -5.95 -6.13
N LEU A 120 -3.47 -5.11 -7.14
CA LEU A 120 -2.54 -4.07 -7.56
C LEU A 120 -2.32 -3.02 -6.47
N GLY A 121 -3.35 -2.64 -5.74
CA GLY A 121 -3.24 -1.76 -4.58
C GLY A 121 -2.37 -2.35 -3.46
N TYR A 122 -2.55 -3.63 -3.14
CA TYR A 122 -1.66 -4.35 -2.21
C TYR A 122 -0.21 -4.34 -2.68
N ARG A 123 0.00 -4.63 -3.97
CA ARG A 123 1.34 -4.56 -4.56
C ARG A 123 1.96 -3.18 -4.45
N ALA A 124 1.17 -2.12 -4.63
CA ALA A 124 1.63 -0.74 -4.44
C ALA A 124 2.01 -0.48 -2.96
N CYS A 125 1.22 -0.94 -1.99
CA CYS A 125 1.59 -0.85 -0.57
C CYS A 125 2.88 -1.61 -0.25
N GLN A 126 3.10 -2.79 -0.84
CA GLN A 126 4.34 -3.57 -0.68
C GLN A 126 5.56 -2.81 -1.22
N LYS A 127 5.40 -2.02 -2.28
CA LYS A 127 6.44 -1.13 -2.83
C LYS A 127 6.53 0.22 -2.08
N GLY A 128 5.82 0.40 -0.97
CA GLY A 128 5.88 1.58 -0.12
C GLY A 128 4.97 2.74 -0.52
N HIS A 129 4.11 2.55 -1.54
CA HIS A 129 3.20 3.59 -2.00
C HIS A 129 1.95 3.73 -1.12
N ARG A 130 1.49 4.96 -0.95
CA ARG A 130 0.23 5.26 -0.25
C ARG A 130 -0.94 5.08 -1.19
N VAL A 131 -1.83 4.17 -0.84
CA VAL A 131 -3.02 3.82 -1.60
C VAL A 131 -4.27 4.28 -0.87
N LEU A 132 -5.29 4.72 -1.61
CA LEU A 132 -6.65 4.90 -1.11
C LEU A 132 -7.60 4.09 -1.98
N TYR A 133 -8.28 3.12 -1.38
CA TYR A 133 -9.36 2.37 -1.99
C TYR A 133 -10.71 2.96 -1.55
N ALA A 134 -11.55 3.31 -2.48
CA ALA A 134 -12.85 3.90 -2.20
C ALA A 134 -13.93 3.40 -3.15
N ASN A 135 -15.11 3.10 -2.61
CA ASN A 135 -16.32 3.01 -3.42
C ASN A 135 -16.69 4.41 -3.89
N THR A 136 -16.84 4.57 -5.20
CA THR A 136 -17.03 5.88 -5.85
C THR A 136 -18.24 6.64 -5.29
N ALA A 137 -19.39 5.98 -5.16
CA ALA A 137 -20.60 6.62 -4.65
C ALA A 137 -20.44 7.11 -3.20
N ARG A 138 -19.83 6.29 -2.35
CA ARG A 138 -19.57 6.63 -0.94
C ARG A 138 -18.58 7.79 -0.83
N LEU A 139 -17.48 7.78 -1.60
CA LEU A 139 -16.52 8.87 -1.60
C LEU A 139 -17.17 10.20 -2.02
N MET A 140 -17.96 10.18 -3.09
CA MET A 140 -18.68 11.39 -3.54
C MET A 140 -19.65 11.90 -2.50
N ALA A 141 -20.38 11.02 -1.80
CA ALA A 141 -21.25 11.40 -0.70
C ALA A 141 -20.49 12.06 0.46
N GLN A 142 -19.34 11.48 0.86
CA GLN A 142 -18.48 12.05 1.90
C GLN A 142 -17.95 13.44 1.52
N LEU A 143 -17.51 13.63 0.29
CA LEU A 143 -17.02 14.92 -0.19
C LEU A 143 -18.12 15.98 -0.26
N LYS A 144 -19.36 15.61 -0.63
CA LYS A 144 -20.51 16.53 -0.57
C LYS A 144 -20.80 16.99 0.85
N VAL A 145 -20.79 16.07 1.82
CA VAL A 145 -20.97 16.39 3.25
C VAL A 145 -19.85 17.29 3.74
N ALA A 146 -18.60 16.98 3.38
CA ALA A 146 -17.44 17.81 3.73
C ALA A 146 -17.56 19.23 3.13
N LYS A 147 -18.04 19.34 1.90
CA LYS A 147 -18.30 20.64 1.24
C LYS A 147 -19.36 21.44 2.00
N ALA A 148 -20.45 20.82 2.39
CA ALA A 148 -21.52 21.47 3.17
C ALA A 148 -21.03 21.92 4.56
N LYS A 149 -20.08 21.18 5.17
CA LYS A 149 -19.45 21.51 6.46
C LYS A 149 -18.27 22.49 6.37
N GLY A 150 -17.85 22.90 5.17
CA GLY A 150 -16.70 23.76 4.96
C GLY A 150 -15.33 23.06 5.15
N SER A 151 -15.30 21.71 5.28
CA SER A 151 -14.09 20.91 5.51
C SER A 151 -13.56 20.21 4.25
N ILE A 152 -14.06 20.56 3.08
CA ILE A 152 -13.71 19.93 1.79
C ILE A 152 -12.19 19.94 1.51
N LEU A 153 -11.50 21.03 1.82
CA LEU A 153 -10.05 21.15 1.59
C LEU A 153 -9.24 20.14 2.40
N GLN A 154 -9.73 19.76 3.59
CA GLN A 154 -9.06 18.75 4.42
C GLN A 154 -9.21 17.36 3.80
N GLU A 155 -10.40 17.04 3.27
CA GLU A 155 -10.64 15.75 2.60
C GLU A 155 -9.86 15.64 1.28
N LEU A 156 -9.84 16.70 0.48
CA LEU A 156 -9.04 16.74 -0.75
C LEU A 156 -7.55 16.57 -0.44
N LYS A 157 -7.01 17.23 0.59
CA LYS A 157 -5.62 17.04 1.01
C LYS A 157 -5.30 15.60 1.45
N LYS A 158 -6.25 14.84 1.97
CA LYS A 158 -6.04 13.42 2.28
C LYS A 158 -5.89 12.60 0.99
N ILE A 159 -6.78 12.84 0.02
CA ILE A 159 -6.70 12.20 -1.29
C ILE A 159 -5.41 12.59 -2.00
N GLU A 160 -5.07 13.85 -1.97
CA GLU A 160 -3.82 14.38 -2.52
C GLU A 160 -2.55 13.72 -1.98
N ARG A 161 -2.54 13.20 -0.77
CA ARG A 161 -1.39 12.51 -0.18
C ARG A 161 -1.26 11.06 -0.65
N THR A 162 -2.24 10.52 -1.36
CA THR A 162 -2.19 9.17 -1.90
C THR A 162 -1.47 9.16 -3.25
N GLU A 163 -0.73 8.11 -3.53
CA GLU A 163 0.01 7.92 -4.78
C GLU A 163 -0.77 7.05 -5.76
N LEU A 164 -1.73 6.28 -5.23
CA LEU A 164 -2.68 5.50 -6.03
C LEU A 164 -4.08 5.63 -5.45
N LEU A 165 -5.02 6.17 -6.22
CA LEU A 165 -6.44 6.20 -5.90
C LEU A 165 -7.16 5.10 -6.68
N ILE A 166 -7.81 4.18 -5.97
CA ILE A 166 -8.65 3.13 -6.56
C ILE A 166 -10.10 3.49 -6.35
N LEU A 167 -10.83 3.73 -7.43
CA LEU A 167 -12.26 4.02 -7.45
C LEU A 167 -13.03 2.78 -7.90
N ASP A 168 -13.56 2.03 -6.95
CA ASP A 168 -14.40 0.86 -7.22
C ASP A 168 -15.84 1.26 -7.49
N ASP A 169 -16.58 0.41 -8.19
CA ASP A 169 -17.97 0.64 -8.60
C ASP A 169 -18.15 1.96 -9.39
N PHE A 170 -17.12 2.33 -10.18
CA PHE A 170 -17.14 3.55 -10.98
C PHE A 170 -18.21 3.45 -12.11
N GLY A 171 -19.06 4.46 -12.19
CA GLY A 171 -20.09 4.54 -13.24
C GLY A 171 -21.35 3.70 -13.02
N LEU A 172 -21.48 2.95 -11.90
CA LEU A 172 -22.71 2.21 -11.59
C LEU A 172 -23.90 3.13 -11.27
N GLN A 173 -23.64 4.31 -10.77
CA GLN A 173 -24.64 5.31 -10.48
C GLN A 173 -24.33 6.62 -11.23
N PRO A 174 -25.35 7.33 -11.74
CA PRO A 174 -25.13 8.62 -12.38
C PRO A 174 -24.60 9.63 -11.36
N LEU A 175 -23.49 10.28 -11.72
CA LEU A 175 -22.93 11.37 -10.93
C LEU A 175 -23.71 12.65 -11.25
N ASP A 176 -24.22 13.33 -10.22
CA ASP A 176 -24.75 14.68 -10.38
C ASP A 176 -23.66 15.70 -10.69
N THR A 177 -24.03 16.92 -11.04
CA THR A 177 -23.10 17.99 -11.41
C THR A 177 -22.08 18.27 -10.33
N THR A 178 -22.47 18.23 -9.05
CA THR A 178 -21.56 18.48 -7.92
C THR A 178 -20.52 17.36 -7.80
N ALA A 179 -20.93 16.10 -7.89
CA ALA A 179 -20.04 14.96 -7.83
C ALA A 179 -19.07 14.91 -9.03
N ARG A 180 -19.54 15.27 -10.23
CA ARG A 180 -18.68 15.39 -11.43
C ARG A 180 -17.59 16.43 -11.23
N ASN A 181 -17.94 17.61 -10.73
CA ASN A 181 -16.97 18.68 -10.49
C ASN A 181 -15.92 18.24 -9.44
N LEU A 182 -16.36 17.64 -8.33
CA LEU A 182 -15.44 17.10 -7.31
C LEU A 182 -14.51 16.02 -7.86
N LEU A 183 -15.03 15.12 -8.68
CA LEU A 183 -14.22 14.10 -9.34
C LEU A 183 -13.19 14.72 -10.29
N MET A 184 -13.60 15.72 -11.08
CA MET A 184 -12.68 16.45 -11.96
C MET A 184 -11.60 17.20 -11.19
N ASP A 185 -11.93 17.76 -10.03
CA ASP A 185 -10.94 18.42 -9.17
C ASP A 185 -9.92 17.40 -8.65
N ILE A 186 -10.34 16.19 -8.23
CA ILE A 186 -9.44 15.11 -7.83
C ILE A 186 -8.52 14.71 -8.98
N ILE A 187 -9.06 14.44 -10.18
CA ILE A 187 -8.29 14.01 -11.35
C ILE A 187 -7.28 15.09 -11.78
N LYS A 188 -7.67 16.36 -11.78
CA LYS A 188 -6.76 17.47 -12.12
C LYS A 188 -5.61 17.61 -11.14
N THR A 189 -5.87 17.43 -9.85
CA THR A 189 -4.85 17.49 -8.81
C THR A 189 -3.84 16.36 -8.96
N ASP A 190 -4.29 15.18 -9.37
CA ASP A 190 -3.44 14.02 -9.61
C ASP A 190 -2.57 14.20 -10.88
N MET A 191 -3.14 14.74 -11.95
CA MET A 191 -2.39 15.04 -13.19
C MET A 191 -1.30 16.09 -13.01
N GLY A 192 -1.43 17.03 -12.06
CA GLY A 192 -0.43 18.05 -11.76
C GLY A 192 0.83 17.52 -11.05
N ARG A 193 0.81 16.31 -10.52
CA ARG A 193 1.94 15.68 -9.81
C ARG A 193 2.86 14.85 -10.69
N ASN A 194 2.45 14.53 -11.89
CA ASN A 194 3.17 13.66 -12.81
C ASN A 194 4.35 14.33 -13.52
N GLN A 195 5.01 15.30 -12.86
CA GLN A 195 6.39 15.61 -13.20
C GLN A 195 7.30 14.71 -12.38
N PRO A 196 8.25 13.99 -12.99
CA PRO A 196 9.11 13.04 -12.29
C PRO A 196 9.98 13.79 -11.28
N SER A 197 9.53 13.85 -10.03
CA SER A 197 10.41 14.22 -8.93
C SER A 197 11.26 13.01 -8.61
N SER A 198 12.51 13.05 -9.00
CA SER A 198 13.59 12.13 -8.68
C SER A 198 13.85 12.12 -7.16
N HIS A 199 13.01 11.45 -6.41
CA HIS A 199 13.29 11.12 -5.01
C HIS A 199 12.95 9.67 -4.76
N HIS A 200 13.92 8.81 -5.04
CA HIS A 200 14.04 7.51 -4.39
C HIS A 200 14.20 7.77 -2.89
N LYS A 201 13.11 7.68 -2.14
CA LYS A 201 13.14 7.56 -0.69
C LYS A 201 12.95 6.10 -0.34
N TYR A 202 14.07 5.38 -0.30
CA TYR A 202 14.16 4.23 0.57
C TYR A 202 14.58 4.74 1.97
N PRO A 203 13.94 4.21 3.05
CA PRO A 203 14.36 4.53 4.42
C PRO A 203 15.73 3.97 4.71
#